data_b01482514a854ff97f4b66dfad538a1e
#
_entry.id   b01482514a854ff97f4b66dfad538a1e
#
_cell.length_a   1.000
_cell.length_b   1.000
_cell.length_c   1.000
_cell.angle_alpha   90.00
_cell.angle_beta   90.00
_cell.angle_gamma   90.00
#
_symmetry.space_group_name_H-M   'P 1'
#
loop_
_entity.id
_entity.type
_entity.pdbx_description
1 polymer ?
#
loop_
_entity_poly.entity_id
_entity_poly.type
_entity_poly.pdbx_seq_one_letter_code
_entity_poly.pdbx_strand_id
1 'polypeptide(L)'
;PLYRQEKDWERLGYTLSRTTMANCVIRCSEDYFSRFVTRLKEEMLKEEVLHCDETYVKVLREKDVSDNIKQYMWVYRTGKHSERQIVICDYNKSRSGDVAKKFLGDFSGYLHTDGYAGYNKLTKVTHCNCWAHLRRKFHEAIVVDSENSIARTGRDFCDKLFAIEAE
;
A
#
# COMPACT_ATOMS: atom_id res chain seq x y z
N PRO A 1 11.11 10.09 -15.12
CA PRO A 1 10.08 10.04 -16.15
C PRO A 1 10.69 9.78 -17.51
N LEU A 2 10.01 8.99 -18.35
CA LEU A 2 10.52 8.58 -19.69
C LEU A 2 10.86 9.78 -20.60
N TYR A 3 10.12 10.89 -20.46
CA TYR A 3 10.44 12.12 -21.21
C TYR A 3 11.86 12.66 -20.93
N ARG A 4 12.29 12.66 -19.66
CA ARG A 4 13.67 13.11 -19.33
C ARG A 4 14.71 12.15 -19.91
N GLN A 5 14.46 10.85 -19.82
CA GLN A 5 15.36 9.84 -20.40
C GLN A 5 15.45 10.00 -21.92
N GLU A 6 14.34 10.23 -22.63
CA GLU A 6 14.33 10.52 -24.07
C GLU A 6 15.25 11.71 -24.40
N LYS A 7 15.16 12.81 -23.61
CA LYS A 7 16.01 13.97 -23.81
C LYS A 7 17.49 13.73 -23.49
N ASP A 8 17.76 12.89 -22.51
CA ASP A 8 19.13 12.52 -22.19
C ASP A 8 19.75 11.63 -23.27
N TRP A 9 19.00 10.69 -23.84
CA TRP A 9 19.43 9.90 -25.00
C TRP A 9 19.69 10.77 -26.22
N GLU A 10 18.81 11.74 -26.51
CA GLU A 10 19.01 12.68 -27.63
C GLU A 10 20.32 13.47 -27.47
N ARG A 11 20.66 13.94 -26.26
CA ARG A 11 21.94 14.64 -25.96
C ARG A 11 23.17 13.77 -26.22
N LEU A 12 23.02 12.47 -26.00
CA LEU A 12 24.08 11.48 -26.27
C LEU A 12 24.13 11.02 -27.74
N GLY A 13 23.28 11.59 -28.62
CA GLY A 13 23.23 11.26 -30.03
C GLY A 13 22.39 10.03 -30.37
N TYR A 14 21.61 9.49 -29.41
CA TYR A 14 20.74 8.34 -29.65
C TYR A 14 19.28 8.74 -29.80
N THR A 15 18.59 8.18 -30.77
CA THR A 15 17.14 8.36 -30.93
C THR A 15 16.39 7.20 -30.31
N LEU A 16 15.97 7.38 -29.04
CA LEU A 16 15.19 6.39 -28.31
C LEU A 16 13.91 7.05 -27.77
N SER A 17 12.78 6.80 -28.42
CA SER A 17 11.52 7.43 -28.08
C SER A 17 10.97 6.93 -26.73
N ARG A 18 10.30 7.82 -26.00
CA ARG A 18 9.57 7.42 -24.78
C ARG A 18 8.52 6.34 -25.03
N THR A 19 7.94 6.29 -26.22
CA THR A 19 6.99 5.23 -26.63
C THR A 19 7.69 3.88 -26.71
N THR A 20 8.88 3.84 -27.33
CA THR A 20 9.68 2.60 -27.39
C THR A 20 10.06 2.13 -25.99
N MET A 21 10.55 3.04 -25.13
CA MET A 21 10.88 2.72 -23.74
C MET A 21 9.67 2.21 -22.95
N ALA A 22 8.49 2.86 -23.12
CA ALA A 22 7.26 2.42 -22.47
C ALA A 22 6.86 1.00 -22.91
N ASN A 23 6.89 0.73 -24.22
CA ASN A 23 6.57 -0.60 -24.77
C ASN A 23 7.55 -1.67 -24.25
N CYS A 24 8.84 -1.34 -24.11
CA CYS A 24 9.82 -2.27 -23.53
C CYS A 24 9.45 -2.60 -22.07
N VAL A 25 9.10 -1.61 -21.25
CA VAL A 25 8.69 -1.83 -19.85
C VAL A 25 7.42 -2.68 -19.77
N ILE A 26 6.42 -2.39 -20.63
CA ILE A 26 5.16 -3.16 -20.69
C ILE A 26 5.47 -4.63 -21.04
N ARG A 27 6.24 -4.89 -22.10
CA ARG A 27 6.61 -6.25 -22.49
C ARG A 27 7.40 -6.98 -21.41
N CYS A 28 8.37 -6.31 -20.77
CA CYS A 28 9.10 -6.92 -19.65
C CYS A 28 8.17 -7.25 -18.48
N SER A 29 7.17 -6.39 -18.23
CA SER A 29 6.16 -6.65 -17.19
C SER A 29 5.32 -7.89 -17.50
N GLU A 30 4.84 -8.01 -18.75
CA GLU A 30 4.00 -9.13 -19.20
C GLU A 30 4.79 -10.45 -19.25
N ASP A 31 6.00 -10.44 -19.83
CA ASP A 31 6.77 -11.66 -20.10
C ASP A 31 7.50 -12.19 -18.85
N TYR A 32 7.96 -11.29 -17.96
CA TYR A 32 8.85 -11.67 -16.86
C TYR A 32 8.35 -11.22 -15.48
N PHE A 33 8.04 -9.94 -15.30
CA PHE A 33 7.81 -9.38 -13.97
C PHE A 33 6.50 -9.86 -13.35
N SER A 34 5.48 -10.14 -14.15
CA SER A 34 4.21 -10.69 -13.68
C SER A 34 4.41 -12.03 -12.93
N ARG A 35 5.26 -12.91 -13.49
CA ARG A 35 5.60 -14.20 -12.87
C ARG A 35 6.39 -14.02 -11.58
N PHE A 36 7.32 -13.06 -11.58
CA PHE A 36 8.11 -12.73 -10.40
C PHE A 36 7.23 -12.18 -9.27
N VAL A 37 6.32 -11.24 -9.58
CA VAL A 37 5.38 -10.69 -8.59
C VAL A 37 4.43 -11.77 -8.05
N THR A 38 3.97 -12.70 -8.91
CA THR A 38 3.17 -13.85 -8.47
C THR A 38 3.95 -14.69 -7.46
N ARG A 39 5.21 -14.98 -7.72
CA ARG A 39 6.06 -15.74 -6.81
C ARG A 39 6.32 -15.01 -5.50
N LEU A 40 6.58 -13.69 -5.55
CA LEU A 40 6.71 -12.86 -4.34
C LEU A 40 5.44 -12.89 -3.50
N LYS A 41 4.27 -12.82 -4.13
CA LYS A 41 2.98 -12.93 -3.45
C LYS A 41 2.81 -14.28 -2.78
N GLU A 42 3.13 -15.38 -3.45
CA GLU A 42 3.08 -16.72 -2.87
C GLU A 42 3.97 -16.85 -1.63
N GLU A 43 5.17 -16.28 -1.64
CA GLU A 43 6.06 -16.25 -0.48
C GLU A 43 5.51 -15.35 0.64
N MET A 44 5.00 -14.17 0.29
CA MET A 44 4.36 -13.24 1.25
C MET A 44 3.19 -13.90 1.99
N LEU A 45 2.33 -14.64 1.30
CA LEU A 45 1.15 -15.27 1.89
C LEU A 45 1.47 -16.46 2.82
N LYS A 46 2.72 -16.90 2.91
CA LYS A 46 3.19 -17.90 3.89
C LYS A 46 3.55 -17.29 5.24
N GLU A 47 3.72 -15.97 5.30
CA GLU A 47 4.10 -15.25 6.51
C GLU A 47 2.93 -15.22 7.52
N GLU A 48 3.26 -15.16 8.80
CA GLU A 48 2.27 -15.11 9.88
C GLU A 48 1.60 -13.73 9.97
N VAL A 49 2.35 -12.67 9.70
CA VAL A 49 1.92 -11.27 9.85
C VAL A 49 2.07 -10.52 8.54
N LEU A 50 0.97 -9.95 8.07
CA LEU A 50 0.95 -9.03 6.93
C LEU A 50 0.40 -7.66 7.33
N HIS A 51 0.87 -6.64 6.64
CA HIS A 51 0.32 -5.29 6.70
C HIS A 51 -0.36 -4.98 5.37
N CYS A 52 -1.51 -4.31 5.45
CA CYS A 52 -2.23 -3.83 4.29
C CYS A 52 -2.70 -2.40 4.53
N ASP A 53 -2.48 -1.55 3.54
CA ASP A 53 -2.94 -0.16 3.53
C ASP A 53 -3.25 0.25 2.10
N GLU A 54 -4.08 1.26 1.89
CA GLU A 54 -4.36 1.79 0.57
C GLU A 54 -4.24 3.31 0.54
N THR A 55 -3.67 3.81 -0.54
CA THR A 55 -3.51 5.25 -0.76
C THR A 55 -4.15 5.67 -2.07
N TYR A 56 -4.70 6.88 -2.09
CA TYR A 56 -5.23 7.47 -3.30
C TYR A 56 -4.12 7.73 -4.32
N VAL A 57 -4.35 7.32 -5.56
CA VAL A 57 -3.52 7.66 -6.71
C VAL A 57 -4.39 8.23 -7.82
N LYS A 58 -3.86 9.19 -8.57
CA LYS A 58 -4.53 9.74 -9.75
C LYS A 58 -3.84 9.24 -11.01
N VAL A 59 -4.54 8.39 -11.76
CA VAL A 59 -4.09 7.95 -13.08
C VAL A 59 -4.88 8.76 -14.12
N LEU A 60 -4.15 9.54 -14.92
CA LEU A 60 -4.76 10.37 -15.96
C LEU A 60 -5.11 9.50 -17.17
N ARG A 61 -6.28 9.75 -17.75
CA ARG A 61 -6.76 9.07 -18.97
C ARG A 61 -6.87 7.54 -18.81
N GLU A 62 -7.23 7.10 -17.60
CA GLU A 62 -7.53 5.69 -17.36
C GLU A 62 -8.76 5.28 -18.18
N LYS A 63 -8.64 4.21 -18.95
CA LYS A 63 -9.74 3.71 -19.77
C LYS A 63 -10.90 3.27 -18.88
N ASP A 64 -12.13 3.64 -19.26
CA ASP A 64 -13.37 3.29 -18.56
C ASP A 64 -13.49 3.85 -17.13
N VAL A 65 -12.71 4.90 -16.82
CA VAL A 65 -12.78 5.60 -15.53
C VAL A 65 -12.97 7.09 -15.77
N SER A 66 -14.00 7.67 -15.19
CA SER A 66 -14.18 9.13 -15.18
C SER A 66 -13.06 9.80 -14.36
N ASP A 67 -12.59 10.97 -14.80
CA ASP A 67 -11.53 11.75 -14.12
C ASP A 67 -11.83 12.09 -12.66
N ASN A 68 -13.09 11.99 -12.24
CA ASN A 68 -13.55 12.26 -10.88
C ASN A 68 -13.54 11.01 -9.98
N ILE A 69 -13.29 9.83 -10.51
CA ILE A 69 -13.28 8.58 -9.73
C ILE A 69 -11.91 8.43 -9.09
N LYS A 70 -11.89 8.27 -7.78
CA LYS A 70 -10.68 7.98 -7.01
C LYS A 70 -10.20 6.56 -7.30
N GLN A 71 -8.93 6.44 -7.63
CA GLN A 71 -8.24 5.18 -7.82
C GLN A 71 -7.23 4.96 -6.68
N TYR A 72 -6.83 3.73 -6.43
CA TYR A 72 -6.08 3.37 -5.24
C TYR A 72 -4.88 2.49 -5.57
N MET A 73 -3.79 2.76 -4.87
CA MET A 73 -2.66 1.85 -4.75
C MET A 73 -2.78 1.12 -3.43
N TRP A 74 -2.99 -0.18 -3.49
CA TRP A 74 -2.98 -1.07 -2.34
C TRP A 74 -1.55 -1.52 -2.09
N VAL A 75 -1.11 -1.44 -0.85
CA VAL A 75 0.24 -1.82 -0.45
C VAL A 75 0.13 -2.98 0.52
N TYR A 76 0.75 -4.09 0.17
CA TYR A 76 0.86 -5.27 1.03
C TYR A 76 2.33 -5.45 1.41
N ARG A 77 2.61 -5.72 2.67
CA ARG A 77 3.97 -5.98 3.12
C ARG A 77 4.00 -7.04 4.20
N THR A 78 5.12 -7.74 4.28
CA THR A 78 5.43 -8.68 5.37
C THR A 78 5.70 -7.94 6.68
N GLY A 79 5.57 -8.62 7.80
CA GLY A 79 5.87 -8.07 9.13
C GLY A 79 7.33 -7.66 9.29
N LYS A 80 7.61 -6.82 10.30
CA LYS A 80 8.97 -6.30 10.59
C LYS A 80 10.00 -7.41 10.85
N HIS A 81 9.55 -8.52 11.45
CA HIS A 81 10.41 -9.64 11.85
C HIS A 81 10.43 -10.81 10.86
N SER A 82 9.75 -10.66 9.72
CA SER A 82 9.82 -11.65 8.65
C SER A 82 11.25 -11.77 8.11
N GLU A 83 11.71 -12.98 7.86
CA GLU A 83 13.04 -13.21 7.25
C GLU A 83 13.15 -12.54 5.88
N ARG A 84 12.03 -12.52 5.15
CA ARG A 84 11.94 -11.92 3.82
C ARG A 84 11.07 -10.67 3.85
N GLN A 85 11.69 -9.52 3.65
CA GLN A 85 10.98 -8.25 3.55
C GLN A 85 10.43 -8.08 2.12
N ILE A 86 9.14 -8.35 1.96
CA ILE A 86 8.43 -8.26 0.67
C ILE A 86 7.43 -7.12 0.76
N VAL A 87 7.42 -6.27 -0.27
CA VAL A 87 6.42 -5.22 -0.47
C VAL A 87 5.84 -5.36 -1.86
N ILE A 88 4.53 -5.44 -1.97
CA ILE A 88 3.82 -5.49 -3.26
C ILE A 88 2.82 -4.34 -3.30
N CYS A 89 2.90 -3.57 -4.39
CA CYS A 89 1.95 -2.52 -4.71
C CYS A 89 0.99 -3.02 -5.78
N ASP A 90 -0.32 -2.97 -5.52
CA ASP A 90 -1.38 -3.40 -6.43
C ASP A 90 -2.30 -2.21 -6.76
N TYR A 91 -2.32 -1.81 -8.04
CA TYR A 91 -3.20 -0.74 -8.50
C TYR A 91 -4.63 -1.26 -8.68
N ASN A 92 -5.60 -0.51 -8.16
CA ASN A 92 -7.00 -0.84 -8.36
C ASN A 92 -7.89 0.41 -8.50
N LYS A 93 -8.93 0.29 -9.34
CA LYS A 93 -9.93 1.35 -9.55
C LYS A 93 -10.89 1.50 -8.37
N SER A 94 -10.81 0.63 -7.37
CA SER A 94 -11.74 0.57 -6.25
C SER A 94 -11.03 0.52 -4.91
N ARG A 95 -11.65 1.14 -3.90
CA ARG A 95 -11.32 1.00 -2.47
C ARG A 95 -12.07 -0.16 -1.81
N SER A 96 -12.88 -0.94 -2.53
CA SER A 96 -13.65 -2.03 -1.94
C SER A 96 -12.74 -3.04 -1.25
N GLY A 97 -13.14 -3.52 -0.06
CA GLY A 97 -12.46 -4.62 0.63
C GLY A 97 -12.40 -5.93 -0.17
N ASP A 98 -13.17 -6.04 -1.26
CA ASP A 98 -13.08 -7.18 -2.19
C ASP A 98 -11.73 -7.23 -2.92
N VAL A 99 -11.07 -6.07 -3.08
CA VAL A 99 -9.72 -5.99 -3.65
C VAL A 99 -8.74 -6.71 -2.74
N ALA A 100 -8.71 -6.36 -1.44
CA ALA A 100 -7.87 -7.04 -0.46
C ALA A 100 -8.24 -8.53 -0.33
N LYS A 101 -9.53 -8.87 -0.34
CA LYS A 101 -10.00 -10.24 -0.30
C LYS A 101 -9.49 -11.07 -1.49
N LYS A 102 -9.54 -10.50 -2.70
CA LYS A 102 -9.02 -11.16 -3.91
C LYS A 102 -7.49 -11.31 -3.85
N PHE A 103 -6.78 -10.32 -3.33
CA PHE A 103 -5.33 -10.37 -3.20
C PHE A 103 -4.90 -11.41 -2.15
N LEU A 104 -5.46 -11.36 -0.96
CA LEU A 104 -5.05 -12.21 0.16
C LEU A 104 -5.56 -13.66 0.04
N GLY A 105 -6.65 -13.89 -0.69
CA GLY A 105 -7.18 -15.24 -0.93
C GLY A 105 -7.51 -15.98 0.36
N ASP A 106 -6.79 -17.08 0.61
CA ASP A 106 -6.98 -17.95 1.77
C ASP A 106 -6.04 -17.63 2.95
N PHE A 107 -5.35 -16.49 2.91
CA PHE A 107 -4.51 -16.05 4.02
C PHE A 107 -5.31 -15.98 5.32
N SER A 108 -4.75 -16.54 6.41
CA SER A 108 -5.42 -16.68 7.72
C SER A 108 -4.60 -16.19 8.91
N GLY A 109 -3.50 -15.48 8.66
CA GLY A 109 -2.64 -14.95 9.71
C GLY A 109 -3.14 -13.63 10.31
N TYR A 110 -2.25 -12.88 10.94
CA TYR A 110 -2.51 -11.56 11.48
C TYR A 110 -2.43 -10.50 10.36
N LEU A 111 -3.48 -9.70 10.22
CA LEU A 111 -3.54 -8.62 9.23
C LEU A 111 -3.57 -7.27 9.92
N HIS A 112 -2.51 -6.50 9.75
CA HIS A 112 -2.35 -5.17 10.32
C HIS A 112 -2.86 -4.10 9.34
N THR A 113 -3.90 -3.33 9.74
CA THR A 113 -4.56 -2.33 8.89
C THR A 113 -4.86 -1.03 9.64
N ASP A 114 -5.34 0.00 8.92
CA ASP A 114 -5.77 1.28 9.49
C ASP A 114 -7.14 1.25 10.18
N GLY A 115 -7.84 0.10 10.19
CA GLY A 115 -9.20 -0.05 10.72
C GLY A 115 -10.30 0.39 9.75
N TYR A 116 -10.00 0.55 8.46
CA TYR A 116 -11.03 0.78 7.43
C TYR A 116 -12.03 -0.39 7.38
N ALA A 117 -13.32 -0.08 7.42
CA ALA A 117 -14.40 -1.08 7.49
C ALA A 117 -14.42 -2.07 6.30
N GLY A 118 -13.79 -1.71 5.16
CA GLY A 118 -13.66 -2.61 4.02
C GLY A 118 -12.92 -3.91 4.35
N TYR A 119 -12.00 -3.87 5.29
CA TYR A 119 -11.26 -5.06 5.73
C TYR A 119 -12.10 -6.06 6.53
N ASN A 120 -13.26 -5.67 7.07
CA ASN A 120 -14.18 -6.59 7.78
C ASN A 120 -14.72 -7.72 6.89
N LYS A 121 -14.56 -7.60 5.56
CA LYS A 121 -14.87 -8.69 4.62
C LYS A 121 -13.89 -9.87 4.69
N LEU A 122 -12.74 -9.67 5.33
CA LEU A 122 -11.68 -10.68 5.49
C LEU A 122 -11.93 -11.49 6.78
N THR A 123 -12.79 -12.47 6.71
CA THR A 123 -13.25 -13.24 7.89
C THR A 123 -12.27 -14.33 8.34
N LYS A 124 -11.24 -14.63 7.54
CA LYS A 124 -10.26 -15.69 7.86
C LYS A 124 -9.03 -15.14 8.59
N VAL A 125 -8.86 -13.83 8.67
CA VAL A 125 -7.69 -13.20 9.29
C VAL A 125 -7.98 -12.73 10.71
N THR A 126 -6.93 -12.64 11.52
CA THR A 126 -6.98 -11.95 12.81
C THR A 126 -6.65 -10.46 12.57
N HIS A 127 -7.63 -9.59 12.76
CA HIS A 127 -7.46 -8.16 12.53
C HIS A 127 -6.63 -7.51 13.62
N CYS A 128 -5.58 -6.80 13.23
CA CYS A 128 -4.75 -5.96 14.10
C CYS A 128 -4.84 -4.52 13.64
N ASN A 129 -5.30 -3.62 14.50
CA ASN A 129 -5.40 -2.21 14.17
C ASN A 129 -4.07 -1.48 14.37
N CYS A 130 -3.75 -0.59 13.46
CA CYS A 130 -2.51 0.17 13.46
C CYS A 130 -2.52 1.27 14.55
N TRP A 131 -1.63 1.17 15.52
CA TRP A 131 -1.46 2.17 16.59
C TRP A 131 -1.08 3.55 16.05
N ALA A 132 -0.33 3.63 14.97
CA ALA A 132 0.03 4.90 14.35
C ALA A 132 -1.21 5.63 13.78
N HIS A 133 -2.16 4.91 13.20
CA HIS A 133 -3.42 5.47 12.73
C HIS A 133 -4.31 5.90 13.90
N LEU A 134 -4.38 5.11 14.97
CA LEU A 134 -5.11 5.48 16.19
C LEU A 134 -4.50 6.74 16.84
N ARG A 135 -3.18 6.79 16.98
CA ARG A 135 -2.46 7.96 17.48
C ARG A 135 -2.77 9.22 16.66
N ARG A 136 -2.81 9.10 15.34
CA ARG A 136 -3.17 10.20 14.45
C ARG A 136 -4.58 10.73 14.74
N LYS A 137 -5.56 9.86 15.00
CA LYS A 137 -6.93 10.26 15.37
C LYS A 137 -6.97 11.07 16.66
N PHE A 138 -6.22 10.66 17.67
CA PHE A 138 -6.09 11.45 18.89
C PHE A 138 -5.43 12.81 18.64
N HIS A 139 -4.38 12.83 17.81
CA HIS A 139 -3.72 14.08 17.45
C HIS A 139 -4.64 15.04 16.67
N GLU A 140 -5.39 14.54 15.70
CA GLU A 140 -6.38 15.31 14.94
C GLU A 140 -7.45 15.91 15.89
N ALA A 141 -7.92 15.14 16.87
CA ALA A 141 -8.88 15.62 17.86
C ALA A 141 -8.30 16.74 18.76
N ILE A 142 -7.03 16.65 19.16
CA ILE A 142 -6.34 17.71 19.91
C ILE A 142 -6.18 18.99 19.08
N VAL A 143 -5.93 18.87 17.76
CA VAL A 143 -5.83 20.03 16.87
C VAL A 143 -7.16 20.80 16.78
N VAL A 144 -8.30 20.08 16.82
CA VAL A 144 -9.65 20.68 16.81
C VAL A 144 -10.00 21.27 18.17
N ASP A 145 -9.68 20.56 19.24
CA ASP A 145 -9.94 20.96 20.62
C ASP A 145 -8.69 20.71 21.49
N SER A 146 -7.92 21.77 21.72
CA SER A 146 -6.67 21.69 22.48
C SER A 146 -6.86 21.30 23.95
N GLU A 147 -8.04 21.50 24.50
CA GLU A 147 -8.36 21.17 25.90
C GLU A 147 -8.91 19.74 26.06
N ASN A 148 -9.03 18.98 24.99
CA ASN A 148 -9.53 17.61 25.01
C ASN A 148 -8.58 16.68 25.79
N SER A 149 -8.85 16.50 27.09
CA SER A 149 -8.03 15.70 27.99
C SER A 149 -8.02 14.21 27.62
N ILE A 150 -9.13 13.67 27.10
CA ILE A 150 -9.24 12.27 26.66
C ILE A 150 -8.33 12.02 25.47
N ALA A 151 -8.35 12.92 24.47
CA ALA A 151 -7.52 12.80 23.29
C ALA A 151 -6.02 12.91 23.64
N ARG A 152 -5.64 13.82 24.55
CA ARG A 152 -4.27 13.93 25.05
C ARG A 152 -3.82 12.64 25.75
N THR A 153 -4.63 12.12 26.68
CA THR A 153 -4.34 10.87 27.38
C THR A 153 -4.19 9.70 26.41
N GLY A 154 -5.07 9.57 25.42
CA GLY A 154 -5.01 8.52 24.42
C GLY A 154 -3.75 8.61 23.55
N ARG A 155 -3.36 9.80 23.11
CA ARG A 155 -2.11 10.02 22.37
C ARG A 155 -0.89 9.65 23.20
N ASP A 156 -0.81 10.13 24.44
CA ASP A 156 0.31 9.88 25.34
C ASP A 156 0.45 8.39 25.68
N PHE A 157 -0.67 7.64 25.74
CA PHE A 157 -0.64 6.19 25.86
C PHE A 157 -0.02 5.52 24.63
N CYS A 158 -0.41 5.94 23.41
CA CYS A 158 0.20 5.46 22.18
C CYS A 158 1.71 5.77 22.15
N ASP A 159 2.12 6.98 22.57
CA ASP A 159 3.53 7.39 22.57
C ASP A 159 4.38 6.50 23.53
N LYS A 160 3.83 6.12 24.70
CA LYS A 160 4.47 5.18 25.61
C LYS A 160 4.66 3.80 24.99
N LEU A 161 3.66 3.29 24.26
CA LEU A 161 3.77 2.00 23.54
C LEU A 161 4.86 2.04 22.48
N PHE A 162 4.95 3.12 21.71
CA PHE A 162 6.02 3.28 20.72
C PHE A 162 7.42 3.42 21.36
N ALA A 163 7.50 4.04 22.54
CA ALA A 163 8.77 4.11 23.27
C ALA A 163 9.28 2.72 23.67
N ILE A 164 8.38 1.83 24.15
CA ILE A 164 8.73 0.44 24.49
C ILE A 164 9.18 -0.35 23.24
N GLU A 165 8.54 -0.12 22.07
CA GLU A 165 8.94 -0.80 20.83
C GLU A 165 10.33 -0.36 20.30
N ALA A 166 10.76 0.83 20.68
CA ALA A 166 12.05 1.40 20.23
C ALA A 166 13.27 0.88 21.03
N GLU A 167 13.06 0.28 22.21
CA GLU A 167 14.07 -0.39 23.02
C GLU A 167 14.43 -1.78 22.44
#